data_f4d0222a98fd59dc617e21818bf3c022
#
_entry.id   f4d0222a98fd59dc617e21818bf3c022
#
_cell.length_a   1.000
_cell.length_b   1.000
_cell.length_c   1.000
_cell.angle_alpha   90.00
_cell.angle_beta   90.00
_cell.angle_gamma   90.00
#
_symmetry.space_group_name_H-M   'P 1'
#
loop_
_entity.id
_entity.type
_entity.pdbx_description
1 polymer ?
#
loop_
_entity_poly.entity_id
_entity_poly.type
_entity_poly.pdbx_seq_one_letter_code
_entity_poly.pdbx_strand_id
1 'polypeptide(L)'
;MKMKPPVEKNEYYDVTFEDLTHEGAGIAKVQGFPIFVPNALPEEKAQIKVTRVKKGFAFGRLIEMKEESPHRTDAPCPIYKQCGGCQLQHMTYEGQLLFKQKQVKDVLERIGKLDLSNVTVHPTLGMEDPWNYRNKAQVPVGEREGGLVAGFYQQRSHDIIDMSACLIQQSKNDEAVQAVKDICATYGVKAYNEERHKGWLRHIMVRYGVVTGEMMIVFITRTKDFPHKAKIIEDITAAFPHVKSIVQNINPNKTNVIFGNETNVIWGEEYIYDLIGDVKFAISARSFYQVNPEQTKVLYDKALEYAELKGEETVIDAYCGIGTISLFLAKQAKKVYGVEIVPEAIEDAKRNAELNGITNAEFAVGEAETVIPKWYEEGITADTLVVDPPRKGCDEALLRTIVEMKPKRVVYVSCNPGTLARDLRVLEDGGYATLEVQPVDMFPHTNHVECVAQMSLKEEAGF
;
A
#
# COMPACT_ATOMS: atom_id res chain seq x y z
N MET A 1 -36.78 -25.18 6.18
CA MET A 1 -35.69 -26.17 6.24
C MET A 1 -34.37 -25.51 5.89
N LYS A 2 -33.30 -25.65 6.71
CA LYS A 2 -31.96 -25.22 6.32
C LYS A 2 -31.46 -26.21 5.26
N MET A 3 -31.32 -25.77 4.02
CA MET A 3 -30.75 -26.62 2.98
C MET A 3 -29.32 -27.02 3.37
N LYS A 4 -29.05 -28.34 3.33
CA LYS A 4 -27.68 -28.85 3.51
C LYS A 4 -26.84 -28.36 2.34
N PRO A 5 -25.58 -27.87 2.58
CA PRO A 5 -24.68 -27.50 1.50
C PRO A 5 -24.55 -28.65 0.49
N PRO A 6 -24.54 -28.40 -0.83
CA PRO A 6 -24.46 -29.43 -1.86
C PRO A 6 -23.06 -30.04 -2.00
N VAL A 7 -22.12 -29.62 -1.17
CA VAL A 7 -20.73 -30.10 -1.16
C VAL A 7 -20.35 -30.62 0.23
N GLU A 8 -19.47 -31.62 0.27
CA GLU A 8 -18.98 -32.23 1.51
C GLU A 8 -17.47 -32.06 1.65
N LYS A 9 -16.99 -31.94 2.91
CA LYS A 9 -15.57 -31.85 3.21
C LYS A 9 -14.86 -33.14 2.78
N ASN A 10 -13.67 -32.97 2.18
CA ASN A 10 -12.79 -34.01 1.63
C ASN A 10 -13.25 -34.65 0.32
N GLU A 11 -14.43 -34.32 -0.20
CA GLU A 11 -14.89 -34.76 -1.50
C GLU A 11 -14.27 -33.96 -2.65
N TYR A 12 -14.28 -34.54 -3.84
CA TYR A 12 -13.71 -34.01 -5.07
C TYR A 12 -14.80 -33.56 -6.01
N TYR A 13 -14.61 -32.43 -6.67
CA TYR A 13 -15.55 -31.86 -7.65
C TYR A 13 -14.81 -31.37 -8.86
N ASP A 14 -15.34 -31.63 -10.04
CA ASP A 14 -14.93 -30.96 -11.28
C ASP A 14 -15.70 -29.65 -11.40
N VAL A 15 -14.98 -28.55 -11.55
CA VAL A 15 -15.56 -27.21 -11.56
C VAL A 15 -14.96 -26.35 -12.66
N THR A 16 -15.71 -25.33 -13.08
CA THR A 16 -15.23 -24.21 -13.87
C THR A 16 -15.20 -22.97 -12.99
N PHE A 17 -14.12 -22.20 -13.03
CA PHE A 17 -14.00 -20.95 -12.29
C PHE A 17 -14.63 -19.82 -13.08
N GLU A 18 -15.50 -19.04 -12.42
CA GLU A 18 -16.29 -17.97 -13.04
C GLU A 18 -15.68 -16.58 -12.79
N ASP A 19 -15.00 -16.41 -11.65
CA ASP A 19 -14.51 -15.10 -11.18
C ASP A 19 -13.40 -15.27 -10.14
N LEU A 20 -12.90 -14.13 -9.63
CA LEU A 20 -11.97 -14.06 -8.50
C LEU A 20 -12.60 -13.31 -7.31
N THR A 21 -12.20 -13.72 -6.11
CA THR A 21 -12.43 -12.91 -4.92
C THR A 21 -11.50 -11.69 -4.93
N HIS A 22 -11.81 -10.68 -4.10
CA HIS A 22 -10.91 -9.54 -3.89
C HIS A 22 -9.53 -9.94 -3.33
N GLU A 23 -9.39 -11.15 -2.79
CA GLU A 23 -8.11 -11.72 -2.31
C GLU A 23 -7.37 -12.50 -3.41
N GLY A 24 -7.93 -12.61 -4.62
CA GLY A 24 -7.33 -13.32 -5.75
C GLY A 24 -7.56 -14.84 -5.75
N ALA A 25 -8.50 -15.35 -4.96
CA ALA A 25 -8.92 -16.76 -5.03
C ALA A 25 -9.99 -16.98 -6.10
N GLY A 26 -9.87 -18.04 -6.88
CA GLY A 26 -10.89 -18.44 -7.87
C GLY A 26 -12.22 -18.77 -7.23
N ILE A 27 -13.31 -18.36 -7.89
CA ILE A 27 -14.69 -18.62 -7.49
C ILE A 27 -15.29 -19.65 -8.46
N ALA A 28 -15.63 -20.81 -7.94
CA ALA A 28 -16.42 -21.81 -8.65
C ALA A 28 -17.74 -22.06 -7.92
N LYS A 29 -18.72 -22.66 -8.60
CA LYS A 29 -20.01 -23.02 -8.00
C LYS A 29 -20.37 -24.47 -8.29
N VAL A 30 -20.86 -25.15 -7.26
CA VAL A 30 -21.51 -26.48 -7.38
C VAL A 30 -22.96 -26.31 -6.99
N GLN A 31 -23.88 -26.52 -7.92
CA GLN A 31 -25.33 -26.29 -7.73
C GLN A 31 -25.64 -24.88 -7.15
N GLY A 32 -24.92 -23.84 -7.63
CA GLY A 32 -25.07 -22.46 -7.17
C GLY A 32 -24.36 -22.14 -5.85
N PHE A 33 -23.74 -23.11 -5.19
CA PHE A 33 -23.02 -22.94 -3.93
C PHE A 33 -21.56 -22.56 -4.18
N PRO A 34 -21.08 -21.38 -3.72
CA PRO A 34 -19.74 -20.88 -4.06
C PRO A 34 -18.64 -21.63 -3.30
N ILE A 35 -17.55 -21.89 -4.02
CA ILE A 35 -16.33 -22.51 -3.49
C ILE A 35 -15.15 -21.60 -3.87
N PHE A 36 -14.35 -21.21 -2.88
CA PHE A 36 -13.17 -20.37 -3.06
C PHE A 36 -11.90 -21.22 -3.09
N VAL A 37 -11.14 -21.10 -4.16
CA VAL A 37 -9.94 -21.93 -4.40
C VAL A 37 -8.74 -21.03 -4.68
N PRO A 38 -7.73 -21.01 -3.80
CA PRO A 38 -6.49 -20.27 -4.06
C PRO A 38 -5.78 -20.74 -5.33
N ASN A 39 -5.09 -19.83 -6.01
CA ASN A 39 -4.31 -20.08 -7.22
C ASN A 39 -5.11 -20.60 -8.43
N ALA A 40 -6.40 -20.42 -8.46
CA ALA A 40 -7.24 -20.68 -9.61
C ALA A 40 -7.68 -19.37 -10.27
N LEU A 41 -7.83 -19.39 -11.59
CA LEU A 41 -8.18 -18.24 -12.41
C LEU A 41 -9.54 -18.43 -13.09
N PRO A 42 -10.24 -17.35 -13.48
CA PRO A 42 -11.45 -17.44 -14.30
C PRO A 42 -11.19 -18.21 -15.60
N GLU A 43 -12.24 -18.89 -16.09
CA GLU A 43 -12.26 -19.73 -17.28
C GLU A 43 -11.52 -21.08 -17.15
N GLU A 44 -10.79 -21.31 -16.06
CA GLU A 44 -10.15 -22.60 -15.84
C GLU A 44 -11.14 -23.69 -15.48
N LYS A 45 -10.86 -24.91 -15.95
CA LYS A 45 -11.52 -26.13 -15.51
C LYS A 45 -10.56 -27.00 -14.72
N ALA A 46 -10.97 -27.42 -13.55
CA ALA A 46 -10.11 -28.19 -12.68
C ALA A 46 -10.90 -29.15 -11.77
N GLN A 47 -10.22 -30.19 -11.32
CA GLN A 47 -10.67 -30.96 -10.17
C GLN A 47 -10.17 -30.29 -8.90
N ILE A 48 -11.09 -30.10 -7.95
CA ILE A 48 -10.81 -29.52 -6.64
C ILE A 48 -11.17 -30.49 -5.53
N LYS A 49 -10.49 -30.37 -4.38
CA LYS A 49 -10.89 -31.04 -3.14
C LYS A 49 -11.45 -30.01 -2.17
N VAL A 50 -12.66 -30.21 -1.66
CA VAL A 50 -13.25 -29.33 -0.64
C VAL A 50 -12.53 -29.55 0.69
N THR A 51 -11.96 -28.46 1.24
CA THR A 51 -11.17 -28.52 2.48
C THR A 51 -11.97 -28.08 3.71
N ARG A 52 -12.97 -27.18 3.51
CA ARG A 52 -13.83 -26.67 4.58
C ARG A 52 -15.17 -26.21 4.03
N VAL A 53 -16.24 -26.58 4.69
CA VAL A 53 -17.62 -26.15 4.37
C VAL A 53 -18.11 -25.17 5.44
N LYS A 54 -18.70 -24.06 5.02
CA LYS A 54 -19.39 -23.05 5.82
C LYS A 54 -20.87 -23.01 5.46
N LYS A 55 -21.67 -22.24 6.17
CA LYS A 55 -23.12 -22.16 5.96
C LYS A 55 -23.50 -21.67 4.55
N GLY A 56 -22.75 -20.75 3.97
CA GLY A 56 -23.05 -20.09 2.68
C GLY A 56 -22.00 -20.28 1.59
N PHE A 57 -20.87 -20.94 1.90
CA PHE A 57 -19.76 -21.15 0.95
C PHE A 57 -18.80 -22.23 1.43
N ALA A 58 -17.90 -22.67 0.57
CA ALA A 58 -16.82 -23.59 0.93
C ALA A 58 -15.45 -23.07 0.49
N PHE A 59 -14.40 -23.70 1.01
CA PHE A 59 -13.03 -23.56 0.54
C PHE A 59 -12.59 -24.86 -0.11
N GLY A 60 -11.85 -24.72 -1.21
CA GLY A 60 -11.27 -25.85 -1.94
C GLY A 60 -9.76 -25.69 -2.11
N ARG A 61 -9.13 -26.76 -2.53
CA ARG A 61 -7.74 -26.81 -2.98
C ARG A 61 -7.72 -27.38 -4.40
N LEU A 62 -6.96 -26.75 -5.29
CA LEU A 62 -6.71 -27.24 -6.63
C LEU A 62 -5.97 -28.58 -6.56
N ILE A 63 -6.44 -29.58 -7.28
CA ILE A 63 -5.85 -30.93 -7.35
C ILE A 63 -5.26 -31.17 -8.73
N GLU A 64 -6.07 -30.99 -9.78
CA GLU A 64 -5.68 -31.24 -11.16
C GLU A 64 -6.26 -30.14 -12.05
N MET A 65 -5.41 -29.49 -12.83
CA MET A 65 -5.82 -28.55 -13.86
C MET A 65 -6.17 -29.33 -15.13
N LYS A 66 -7.35 -29.09 -15.67
CA LYS A 66 -7.86 -29.71 -16.91
C LYS A 66 -7.78 -28.77 -18.12
N GLU A 67 -8.15 -27.53 -17.91
CA GLU A 67 -8.04 -26.46 -18.90
C GLU A 67 -7.54 -25.20 -18.22
N GLU A 68 -6.50 -24.56 -18.78
CA GLU A 68 -5.91 -23.35 -18.24
C GLU A 68 -6.54 -22.10 -18.84
N SER A 69 -6.58 -21.02 -18.05
CA SER A 69 -6.95 -19.69 -18.52
C SER A 69 -5.86 -19.14 -19.48
N PRO A 70 -6.22 -18.35 -20.52
CA PRO A 70 -5.25 -17.65 -21.35
C PRO A 70 -4.37 -16.68 -20.54
N HIS A 71 -4.80 -16.30 -19.35
CA HIS A 71 -4.04 -15.45 -18.45
C HIS A 71 -3.20 -16.22 -17.44
N ARG A 72 -3.11 -17.56 -17.51
CA ARG A 72 -2.24 -18.34 -16.64
C ARG A 72 -0.77 -18.20 -17.06
N THR A 73 0.10 -18.10 -16.05
CA THR A 73 1.55 -18.16 -16.22
C THR A 73 2.20 -18.83 -15.01
N ASP A 74 3.43 -19.28 -15.16
CA ASP A 74 4.21 -19.77 -14.04
C ASP A 74 4.69 -18.62 -13.16
N ALA A 75 4.49 -18.75 -11.85
CA ALA A 75 4.99 -17.79 -10.89
C ALA A 75 6.52 -17.91 -10.79
N PRO A 76 7.30 -16.86 -11.12
CA PRO A 76 8.76 -16.96 -11.16
C PRO A 76 9.40 -17.00 -9.77
N CYS A 77 8.69 -16.55 -8.71
CA CYS A 77 9.21 -16.55 -7.35
C CYS A 77 9.23 -17.97 -6.77
N PRO A 78 10.39 -18.51 -6.36
CA PRO A 78 10.49 -19.88 -5.87
C PRO A 78 9.72 -20.12 -4.56
N ILE A 79 9.49 -19.06 -3.78
CA ILE A 79 8.75 -19.14 -2.51
C ILE A 79 7.30 -18.65 -2.62
N TYR A 80 6.81 -18.37 -3.84
CA TYR A 80 5.47 -17.80 -4.08
C TYR A 80 4.35 -18.54 -3.34
N LYS A 81 4.36 -19.87 -3.38
CA LYS A 81 3.32 -20.71 -2.74
C LYS A 81 3.37 -20.69 -1.21
N GLN A 82 4.47 -20.24 -0.64
CA GLN A 82 4.68 -20.19 0.82
C GLN A 82 4.58 -18.77 1.37
N CYS A 83 5.11 -17.80 0.64
CA CYS A 83 5.13 -16.39 1.02
C CYS A 83 3.75 -15.74 0.88
N GLY A 84 3.37 -14.90 1.84
CA GLY A 84 2.12 -14.14 1.81
C GLY A 84 2.21 -12.80 1.07
N GLY A 85 3.37 -12.45 0.51
CA GLY A 85 3.62 -11.11 -0.05
C GLY A 85 2.95 -10.84 -1.39
N CYS A 86 2.82 -11.86 -2.25
CA CYS A 86 2.21 -11.77 -3.57
C CYS A 86 1.05 -12.76 -3.70
N GLN A 87 -0.02 -12.38 -4.42
CA GLN A 87 -1.20 -13.23 -4.64
C GLN A 87 -1.45 -13.57 -6.10
N LEU A 88 -0.84 -12.85 -7.05
CA LEU A 88 -1.22 -12.91 -8.47
C LEU A 88 -0.05 -13.24 -9.44
N GLN A 89 1.10 -13.74 -8.94
CA GLN A 89 2.22 -14.09 -9.82
C GLN A 89 1.91 -15.25 -10.80
N HIS A 90 0.88 -16.03 -10.54
CA HIS A 90 0.41 -17.09 -11.43
C HIS A 90 -0.53 -16.60 -12.54
N MET A 91 -0.74 -15.29 -12.62
CA MET A 91 -1.53 -14.59 -13.64
C MET A 91 -0.63 -13.68 -14.45
N THR A 92 -0.80 -13.66 -15.78
CA THR A 92 -0.10 -12.69 -16.67
C THR A 92 -0.35 -11.27 -16.20
N TYR A 93 0.59 -10.36 -16.43
CA TYR A 93 0.44 -8.99 -15.97
C TYR A 93 -0.78 -8.28 -16.59
N GLU A 94 -1.06 -8.54 -17.86
CA GLU A 94 -2.28 -8.10 -18.53
C GLU A 94 -3.54 -8.59 -17.78
N GLY A 95 -3.59 -9.88 -17.43
CA GLY A 95 -4.69 -10.45 -16.64
C GLY A 95 -4.86 -9.78 -15.28
N GLN A 96 -3.75 -9.42 -14.61
CA GLN A 96 -3.79 -8.69 -13.34
C GLN A 96 -4.41 -7.30 -13.50
N LEU A 97 -4.08 -6.56 -14.57
CA LEU A 97 -4.64 -5.24 -14.83
C LEU A 97 -6.14 -5.30 -15.13
N LEU A 98 -6.58 -6.29 -15.92
CA LEU A 98 -8.01 -6.54 -16.19
C LEU A 98 -8.76 -6.91 -14.91
N PHE A 99 -8.20 -7.78 -14.09
CA PHE A 99 -8.77 -8.16 -12.79
C PHE A 99 -8.96 -6.94 -11.88
N LYS A 100 -7.95 -6.09 -11.76
CA LYS A 100 -7.99 -4.88 -10.92
C LYS A 100 -9.04 -3.88 -11.40
N GLN A 101 -9.16 -3.67 -12.72
CA GLN A 101 -10.23 -2.83 -13.28
C GLN A 101 -11.61 -3.41 -12.97
N LYS A 102 -11.79 -4.72 -13.17
CA LYS A 102 -13.04 -5.41 -12.87
C LYS A 102 -13.41 -5.30 -11.39
N GLN A 103 -12.45 -5.49 -10.50
CA GLN A 103 -12.64 -5.36 -9.05
C GLN A 103 -13.15 -3.97 -8.69
N VAL A 104 -12.62 -2.90 -9.29
CA VAL A 104 -13.08 -1.53 -9.07
C VAL A 104 -14.51 -1.35 -9.59
N LYS A 105 -14.81 -1.78 -10.81
CA LYS A 105 -16.18 -1.72 -11.37
C LYS A 105 -17.20 -2.43 -10.46
N ASP A 106 -16.88 -3.65 -10.04
CA ASP A 106 -17.75 -4.47 -9.20
C ASP A 106 -18.10 -3.82 -7.86
N VAL A 107 -17.14 -3.15 -7.20
CA VAL A 107 -17.41 -2.47 -5.92
C VAL A 107 -18.15 -1.15 -6.11
N LEU A 108 -17.85 -0.38 -7.15
CA LEU A 108 -18.58 0.84 -7.47
C LEU A 108 -20.08 0.54 -7.71
N GLU A 109 -20.37 -0.50 -8.46
CA GLU A 109 -21.73 -0.93 -8.76
C GLU A 109 -22.44 -1.57 -7.55
N ARG A 110 -21.78 -2.53 -6.87
CA ARG A 110 -22.41 -3.34 -5.82
C ARG A 110 -22.45 -2.66 -4.46
N ILE A 111 -21.38 -1.94 -4.08
CA ILE A 111 -21.27 -1.24 -2.78
C ILE A 111 -21.71 0.20 -2.94
N GLY A 112 -21.14 0.92 -3.90
CA GLY A 112 -21.45 2.33 -4.17
C GLY A 112 -22.82 2.57 -4.77
N LYS A 113 -23.42 1.54 -5.39
CA LYS A 113 -24.68 1.67 -6.14
C LYS A 113 -24.62 2.79 -7.19
N LEU A 114 -23.42 2.99 -7.76
CA LEU A 114 -23.21 3.98 -8.81
C LEU A 114 -23.73 3.43 -10.14
N ASP A 115 -24.29 4.31 -10.96
CA ASP A 115 -24.68 3.99 -12.33
C ASP A 115 -23.47 4.12 -13.25
N LEU A 116 -22.84 2.98 -13.58
CA LEU A 116 -21.65 2.95 -14.43
C LEU A 116 -21.91 3.37 -15.88
N SER A 117 -23.14 3.62 -16.29
CA SER A 117 -23.41 4.25 -17.59
C SER A 117 -23.00 5.71 -17.63
N ASN A 118 -22.92 6.37 -16.46
CA ASN A 118 -22.55 7.77 -16.28
C ASN A 118 -21.13 7.96 -15.70
N VAL A 119 -20.44 6.88 -15.34
CA VAL A 119 -19.09 6.91 -14.73
C VAL A 119 -18.11 6.19 -15.65
N THR A 120 -17.07 6.89 -16.09
CA THR A 120 -15.98 6.27 -16.86
C THR A 120 -15.00 5.58 -15.93
N VAL A 121 -14.96 4.24 -15.93
CA VAL A 121 -13.91 3.47 -15.24
C VAL A 121 -12.85 3.06 -16.25
N HIS A 122 -11.71 3.74 -16.19
CA HIS A 122 -10.61 3.53 -17.13
C HIS A 122 -9.94 2.17 -16.96
N PRO A 123 -9.20 1.69 -17.99
CA PRO A 123 -8.27 0.57 -17.81
C PRO A 123 -7.25 0.87 -16.72
N THR A 124 -6.82 -0.16 -15.98
CA THR A 124 -5.82 0.01 -14.93
C THR A 124 -4.48 0.45 -15.51
N LEU A 125 -3.92 1.53 -14.99
CA LEU A 125 -2.56 1.96 -15.34
C LEU A 125 -1.54 1.04 -14.67
N GLY A 126 -0.80 0.29 -15.50
CA GLY A 126 0.24 -0.63 -15.06
C GLY A 126 1.65 -0.07 -15.23
N MET A 127 2.64 -0.89 -14.89
CA MET A 127 4.07 -0.64 -15.11
C MET A 127 4.54 -1.30 -16.41
N GLU A 128 5.56 -0.75 -17.03
CA GLU A 128 6.25 -1.40 -18.13
C GLU A 128 7.03 -2.63 -17.64
N ASP A 129 7.78 -2.48 -16.55
CA ASP A 129 8.42 -3.58 -15.82
C ASP A 129 7.83 -3.69 -14.40
N PRO A 130 6.95 -4.68 -14.13
CA PRO A 130 6.25 -4.80 -12.86
C PRO A 130 7.08 -5.44 -11.74
N TRP A 131 8.39 -5.52 -11.87
CA TRP A 131 9.30 -6.11 -10.91
C TRP A 131 10.20 -5.06 -10.24
N ASN A 132 10.88 -5.43 -9.15
CA ASN A 132 11.87 -4.60 -8.46
C ASN A 132 11.39 -3.18 -8.11
N TYR A 133 10.10 -2.96 -7.95
CA TYR A 133 9.55 -1.62 -7.76
C TYR A 133 9.61 -1.12 -6.30
N ARG A 134 9.70 -2.02 -5.31
CA ARG A 134 9.63 -1.61 -3.89
C ARG A 134 10.96 -1.03 -3.43
N ASN A 135 10.93 0.24 -3.04
CA ASN A 135 12.08 0.98 -2.50
C ASN A 135 12.32 0.76 -0.99
N LYS A 136 11.49 -0.05 -0.34
CA LYS A 136 11.59 -0.35 1.09
C LYS A 136 11.44 -1.84 1.36
N ALA A 137 12.47 -2.45 1.95
CA ALA A 137 12.39 -3.75 2.57
C ALA A 137 12.18 -3.59 4.09
N GLN A 138 11.33 -4.39 4.68
CA GLN A 138 11.09 -4.43 6.12
C GLN A 138 10.79 -5.88 6.50
N VAL A 139 11.80 -6.57 7.01
CA VAL A 139 11.75 -8.01 7.20
C VAL A 139 11.99 -8.40 8.65
N PRO A 140 11.22 -9.34 9.20
CA PRO A 140 11.52 -9.95 10.50
C PRO A 140 12.82 -10.74 10.47
N VAL A 141 13.49 -10.79 11.60
CA VAL A 141 14.70 -11.59 11.82
C VAL A 141 14.40 -12.65 12.87
N GLY A 142 14.78 -13.88 12.59
CA GLY A 142 14.64 -15.03 13.48
C GLY A 142 15.94 -15.82 13.60
N GLU A 143 15.90 -16.87 14.39
CA GLU A 143 16.99 -17.86 14.54
C GLU A 143 16.50 -19.25 14.15
N ARG A 144 17.31 -19.97 13.39
CA ARG A 144 17.16 -21.41 13.10
C ARG A 144 18.49 -22.14 13.37
N GLU A 145 18.47 -23.46 13.26
CA GLU A 145 19.71 -24.26 13.26
C GLU A 145 20.63 -23.73 12.16
N GLY A 146 21.78 -23.16 12.55
CA GLY A 146 22.76 -22.59 11.63
C GLY A 146 22.86 -21.06 11.65
N GLY A 147 22.01 -20.30 12.36
CA GLY A 147 22.20 -18.87 12.54
C GLY A 147 20.94 -18.01 12.35
N LEU A 148 21.18 -16.72 12.05
CA LEU A 148 20.10 -15.77 11.78
C LEU A 148 19.43 -16.04 10.43
N VAL A 149 18.11 -15.88 10.39
CA VAL A 149 17.30 -15.88 9.19
C VAL A 149 16.57 -14.55 9.08
N ALA A 150 16.43 -14.03 7.86
CA ALA A 150 15.69 -12.82 7.57
C ALA A 150 14.86 -12.97 6.30
N GLY A 151 13.60 -12.54 6.32
CA GLY A 151 12.73 -12.68 5.16
C GLY A 151 11.26 -12.45 5.51
N PHE A 152 10.34 -13.12 4.83
CA PHE A 152 8.91 -12.95 5.06
C PHE A 152 8.30 -14.08 5.86
N TYR A 153 7.18 -13.79 6.52
CA TYR A 153 6.40 -14.82 7.18
C TYR A 153 5.75 -15.76 6.16
N GLN A 154 5.77 -17.04 6.47
CA GLN A 154 4.96 -18.02 5.77
C GLN A 154 3.48 -17.70 5.97
N GLN A 155 2.67 -17.91 4.93
CA GLN A 155 1.24 -17.68 5.00
C GLN A 155 0.61 -18.41 6.20
N ARG A 156 -0.17 -17.68 7.00
CA ARG A 156 -0.88 -18.18 8.19
C ARG A 156 0.03 -18.74 9.28
N SER A 157 1.29 -18.33 9.31
CA SER A 157 2.29 -18.72 10.30
C SER A 157 3.14 -17.51 10.66
N HIS A 158 3.85 -17.58 11.80
CA HIS A 158 4.94 -16.67 12.18
C HIS A 158 6.33 -17.24 11.84
N ASP A 159 6.37 -18.34 11.09
CA ASP A 159 7.63 -18.89 10.60
C ASP A 159 8.22 -17.99 9.52
N ILE A 160 9.49 -17.62 9.69
CA ILE A 160 10.20 -16.76 8.74
C ILE A 160 10.77 -17.65 7.63
N ILE A 161 10.44 -17.35 6.39
CA ILE A 161 11.12 -17.93 5.22
C ILE A 161 12.42 -17.15 5.04
N ASP A 162 13.57 -17.82 5.22
CA ASP A 162 14.86 -17.20 4.93
C ASP A 162 14.96 -16.94 3.43
N MET A 163 15.18 -15.67 3.06
CA MET A 163 15.03 -15.22 1.70
C MET A 163 16.28 -14.51 1.23
N SER A 164 16.86 -14.96 0.14
CA SER A 164 18.01 -14.31 -0.48
C SER A 164 17.63 -13.13 -1.37
N ALA A 165 16.47 -13.18 -2.01
CA ALA A 165 15.96 -12.13 -2.89
C ALA A 165 14.43 -12.12 -2.96
N CYS A 166 13.84 -10.94 -3.21
CA CYS A 166 12.43 -10.76 -3.45
C CYS A 166 12.23 -10.05 -4.80
N LEU A 167 11.55 -10.71 -5.75
CA LEU A 167 11.42 -10.21 -7.12
C LEU A 167 10.69 -8.87 -7.25
N ILE A 168 9.90 -8.47 -6.25
CA ILE A 168 9.22 -7.17 -6.25
C ILE A 168 9.97 -6.07 -5.50
N GLN A 169 11.06 -6.40 -4.79
CA GLN A 169 11.89 -5.40 -4.10
C GLN A 169 13.06 -4.97 -4.98
N GLN A 170 13.53 -3.76 -4.78
CA GLN A 170 14.81 -3.30 -5.32
C GLN A 170 15.93 -4.25 -4.86
N SER A 171 16.75 -4.74 -5.78
CA SER A 171 17.83 -5.69 -5.47
C SER A 171 18.80 -5.16 -4.40
N LYS A 172 19.02 -3.85 -4.37
CA LYS A 172 19.85 -3.19 -3.36
C LYS A 172 19.31 -3.33 -1.94
N ASN A 173 17.99 -3.39 -1.78
CA ASN A 173 17.38 -3.67 -0.49
C ASN A 173 17.68 -5.10 -0.03
N ASP A 174 17.55 -6.07 -0.93
CA ASP A 174 17.80 -7.47 -0.61
C ASP A 174 19.28 -7.71 -0.29
N GLU A 175 20.20 -7.16 -1.10
CA GLU A 175 21.64 -7.18 -0.86
C GLU A 175 21.97 -6.64 0.54
N ALA A 176 21.38 -5.49 0.91
CA ALA A 176 21.62 -4.87 2.21
C ALA A 176 21.03 -5.70 3.36
N VAL A 177 19.82 -6.22 3.23
CA VAL A 177 19.21 -7.09 4.26
C VAL A 177 20.09 -8.32 4.52
N GLN A 178 20.56 -8.99 3.46
CA GLN A 178 21.41 -10.18 3.60
C GLN A 178 22.74 -9.85 4.25
N ALA A 179 23.42 -8.80 3.79
CA ALA A 179 24.71 -8.41 4.36
C ALA A 179 24.59 -7.98 5.84
N VAL A 180 23.55 -7.20 6.19
CA VAL A 180 23.31 -6.81 7.58
C VAL A 180 23.02 -8.03 8.46
N LYS A 181 22.24 -9.00 7.98
CA LYS A 181 21.99 -10.27 8.66
C LYS A 181 23.32 -11.01 8.92
N ASP A 182 24.16 -11.16 7.90
CA ASP A 182 25.42 -11.91 7.97
C ASP A 182 26.47 -11.21 8.88
N ILE A 183 26.55 -9.87 8.81
CA ILE A 183 27.37 -9.05 9.71
C ILE A 183 26.90 -9.26 11.16
N CYS A 184 25.59 -9.16 11.43
CA CYS A 184 25.03 -9.38 12.76
C CYS A 184 25.32 -10.81 13.27
N ALA A 185 25.22 -11.82 12.40
CA ALA A 185 25.54 -13.21 12.74
C ALA A 185 27.02 -13.38 13.12
N THR A 186 27.94 -12.73 12.38
CA THR A 186 29.39 -12.74 12.66
C THR A 186 29.70 -12.24 14.07
N TYR A 187 28.97 -11.24 14.54
CA TYR A 187 29.14 -10.70 15.91
C TYR A 187 28.25 -11.37 16.95
N GLY A 188 27.61 -12.48 16.63
CA GLY A 188 26.81 -13.27 17.57
C GLY A 188 25.53 -12.56 18.07
N VAL A 189 25.00 -11.60 17.29
CA VAL A 189 23.73 -10.92 17.57
C VAL A 189 22.60 -11.94 17.62
N LYS A 190 21.74 -11.85 18.62
CA LYS A 190 20.59 -12.74 18.81
C LYS A 190 19.30 -12.13 18.28
N ALA A 191 18.55 -12.91 17.50
CA ALA A 191 17.23 -12.52 17.07
C ALA A 191 16.24 -12.46 18.24
N TYR A 192 15.24 -11.61 18.12
CA TYR A 192 14.14 -11.55 19.08
C TYR A 192 13.23 -12.78 18.92
N ASN A 193 12.97 -13.44 20.05
CA ASN A 193 12.03 -14.54 20.15
C ASN A 193 10.75 -14.04 20.85
N GLU A 194 9.63 -14.07 20.13
CA GLU A 194 8.33 -13.55 20.59
C GLU A 194 7.77 -14.35 21.79
N GLU A 195 7.92 -15.67 21.79
CA GLU A 195 7.40 -16.52 22.85
C GLU A 195 8.10 -16.26 24.19
N ARG A 196 9.43 -16.21 24.14
CA ARG A 196 10.31 -16.05 25.33
C ARG A 196 10.51 -14.59 25.69
N HIS A 197 10.12 -13.65 24.83
CA HIS A 197 10.39 -12.21 24.96
C HIS A 197 11.87 -11.91 25.25
N LYS A 198 12.78 -12.59 24.51
CA LYS A 198 14.23 -12.50 24.66
C LYS A 198 14.88 -12.29 23.29
N GLY A 199 16.14 -11.89 23.30
CA GLY A 199 16.90 -11.56 22.10
C GLY A 199 16.87 -10.06 21.83
N TRP A 200 17.53 -9.63 20.76
CA TRP A 200 17.78 -8.22 20.50
C TRP A 200 17.18 -7.74 19.18
N LEU A 201 17.54 -8.36 18.05
CA LEU A 201 17.17 -7.92 16.70
C LEU A 201 15.79 -8.45 16.31
N ARG A 202 14.85 -7.55 16.10
CA ARG A 202 13.46 -7.89 15.70
C ARG A 202 13.26 -7.85 14.19
N HIS A 203 13.67 -6.74 13.58
CA HIS A 203 13.53 -6.52 12.13
C HIS A 203 14.75 -5.77 11.60
N ILE A 204 15.02 -5.97 10.32
CA ILE A 204 15.89 -5.13 9.51
C ILE A 204 14.99 -4.40 8.53
N MET A 205 15.10 -3.07 8.47
CA MET A 205 14.45 -2.28 7.43
C MET A 205 15.52 -1.56 6.61
N VAL A 206 15.35 -1.58 5.29
CA VAL A 206 16.18 -0.83 4.36
C VAL A 206 15.28 0.08 3.53
N ARG A 207 15.66 1.32 3.39
CA ARG A 207 15.08 2.28 2.47
C ARG A 207 16.12 2.65 1.43
N TYR A 208 15.70 2.71 0.18
CA TYR A 208 16.55 3.01 -0.95
C TYR A 208 15.93 4.12 -1.79
N GLY A 209 16.65 5.22 -1.96
CA GLY A 209 16.28 6.28 -2.89
C GLY A 209 16.55 5.82 -4.32
N VAL A 210 15.50 5.54 -5.09
CA VAL A 210 15.63 4.94 -6.43
C VAL A 210 16.36 5.89 -7.39
N VAL A 211 16.11 7.19 -7.28
CA VAL A 211 16.73 8.22 -8.13
C VAL A 211 18.10 8.64 -7.60
N THR A 212 18.23 8.79 -6.28
CA THR A 212 19.47 9.31 -5.67
C THR A 212 20.50 8.23 -5.39
N GLY A 213 20.08 6.96 -5.25
CA GLY A 213 20.92 5.87 -4.81
C GLY A 213 21.24 5.88 -3.31
N GLU A 214 20.69 6.82 -2.54
CA GLU A 214 20.91 6.90 -1.10
C GLU A 214 20.21 5.77 -0.35
N MET A 215 20.85 5.26 0.70
CA MET A 215 20.34 4.13 1.47
C MET A 215 20.29 4.45 2.98
N MET A 216 19.20 4.05 3.62
CA MET A 216 19.03 4.05 5.07
C MET A 216 18.81 2.62 5.56
N ILE A 217 19.54 2.22 6.60
CA ILE A 217 19.38 0.94 7.28
C ILE A 217 18.84 1.20 8.68
N VAL A 218 17.75 0.51 9.04
CA VAL A 218 17.11 0.66 10.35
C VAL A 218 17.09 -0.68 11.07
N PHE A 219 17.70 -0.72 12.23
CA PHE A 219 17.62 -1.84 13.17
C PHE A 219 16.41 -1.63 14.09
N ILE A 220 15.45 -2.53 14.04
CA ILE A 220 14.36 -2.56 15.02
C ILE A 220 14.76 -3.57 16.10
N THR A 221 14.96 -3.07 17.32
CA THR A 221 15.56 -3.82 18.42
C THR A 221 14.64 -3.85 19.64
N ARG A 222 14.80 -4.87 20.49
CA ARG A 222 14.03 -4.94 21.75
C ARG A 222 14.57 -3.98 22.81
N THR A 223 15.90 -3.82 22.87
CA THR A 223 16.59 -3.01 23.88
C THR A 223 17.47 -1.95 23.26
N LYS A 224 17.79 -0.93 24.02
CA LYS A 224 18.63 0.19 23.61
C LYS A 224 20.11 -0.19 23.41
N ASP A 225 20.59 -1.15 24.20
CA ASP A 225 21.96 -1.65 24.07
C ASP A 225 22.18 -2.18 22.66
N PHE A 226 23.29 -1.77 22.03
CA PHE A 226 23.65 -2.24 20.71
C PHE A 226 24.95 -3.02 20.77
N PRO A 227 24.90 -4.38 20.78
CA PRO A 227 26.09 -5.21 20.83
C PRO A 227 27.00 -4.95 19.64
N HIS A 228 28.30 -4.77 19.88
CA HIS A 228 29.32 -4.56 18.84
C HIS A 228 29.05 -3.40 17.87
N LYS A 229 28.30 -2.38 18.30
CA LYS A 229 27.82 -1.26 17.49
C LYS A 229 28.85 -0.70 16.52
N ALA A 230 30.04 -0.32 17.01
CA ALA A 230 31.08 0.32 16.19
C ALA A 230 31.54 -0.57 15.04
N LYS A 231 31.78 -1.86 15.30
CA LYS A 231 32.23 -2.83 14.30
C LYS A 231 31.15 -3.13 13.26
N ILE A 232 29.90 -3.30 13.70
CA ILE A 232 28.77 -3.54 12.80
C ILE A 232 28.58 -2.33 11.86
N ILE A 233 28.67 -1.10 12.37
CA ILE A 233 28.58 0.10 11.55
C ILE A 233 29.75 0.19 10.56
N GLU A 234 30.99 -0.09 11.00
CA GLU A 234 32.18 -0.11 10.15
C GLU A 234 32.02 -1.10 8.99
N ASP A 235 31.61 -2.33 9.26
CA ASP A 235 31.41 -3.35 8.24
C ASP A 235 30.28 -3.00 7.26
N ILE A 236 29.17 -2.43 7.75
CA ILE A 236 28.06 -1.99 6.90
C ILE A 236 28.50 -0.87 5.98
N THR A 237 29.18 0.15 6.51
CA THR A 237 29.62 1.32 5.72
C THR A 237 30.71 0.97 4.72
N ALA A 238 31.55 -0.03 5.04
CA ALA A 238 32.52 -0.60 4.09
C ALA A 238 31.84 -1.39 2.97
N ALA A 239 30.79 -2.16 3.29
CA ALA A 239 30.05 -2.96 2.31
C ALA A 239 29.16 -2.11 1.40
N PHE A 240 28.58 -1.01 1.92
CA PHE A 240 27.63 -0.15 1.21
C PHE A 240 28.04 1.33 1.26
N PRO A 241 28.87 1.80 0.31
CA PRO A 241 29.29 3.22 0.25
C PRO A 241 28.13 4.20 0.05
N HIS A 242 26.96 3.73 -0.39
CA HIS A 242 25.75 4.52 -0.60
C HIS A 242 24.89 4.68 0.66
N VAL A 243 25.23 4.02 1.76
CA VAL A 243 24.54 4.22 3.04
C VAL A 243 24.81 5.64 3.50
N LYS A 244 23.73 6.37 3.76
CA LYS A 244 23.76 7.75 4.31
C LYS A 244 23.29 7.80 5.75
N SER A 245 22.52 6.79 6.18
CA SER A 245 21.89 6.77 7.49
C SER A 245 21.84 5.35 8.05
N ILE A 246 22.23 5.20 9.30
CA ILE A 246 21.96 3.97 10.07
C ILE A 246 21.23 4.39 11.34
N VAL A 247 20.07 3.77 11.56
CA VAL A 247 19.11 4.14 12.60
C VAL A 247 18.82 2.93 13.48
N GLN A 248 18.63 3.16 14.77
CA GLN A 248 18.09 2.18 15.69
C GLN A 248 16.71 2.65 16.17
N ASN A 249 15.69 1.83 15.97
CA ASN A 249 14.39 1.98 16.60
C ASN A 249 14.22 0.92 17.69
N ILE A 250 13.77 1.35 18.87
CA ILE A 250 13.67 0.50 20.05
C ILE A 250 12.19 0.19 20.30
N ASN A 251 11.84 -1.10 20.17
CA ASN A 251 10.51 -1.61 20.50
C ASN A 251 10.61 -2.69 21.59
N PRO A 252 10.48 -2.30 22.88
CA PRO A 252 10.55 -3.22 24.00
C PRO A 252 9.28 -4.06 24.20
N ASN A 253 8.18 -3.71 23.53
CA ASN A 253 6.87 -4.29 23.79
C ASN A 253 6.68 -5.65 23.10
N LYS A 254 5.89 -6.52 23.72
CA LYS A 254 5.40 -7.76 23.08
C LYS A 254 4.18 -7.40 22.23
N THR A 255 4.41 -7.03 20.98
CA THR A 255 3.39 -6.52 20.05
C THR A 255 3.74 -6.84 18.60
N ASN A 256 2.73 -6.89 17.73
CA ASN A 256 2.89 -7.00 16.27
C ASN A 256 3.24 -5.65 15.62
N VAL A 257 3.16 -4.54 16.36
CA VAL A 257 3.63 -3.24 15.87
C VAL A 257 5.14 -3.29 15.75
N ILE A 258 5.67 -2.90 14.59
CA ILE A 258 7.09 -3.04 14.27
C ILE A 258 7.90 -1.96 14.97
N PHE A 259 7.53 -0.68 14.79
CA PHE A 259 8.22 0.46 15.38
C PHE A 259 7.83 0.67 16.85
N GLY A 260 8.85 0.86 17.69
CA GLY A 260 8.68 1.43 19.02
C GLY A 260 8.70 2.96 18.99
N ASN A 261 8.59 3.58 20.16
CA ASN A 261 8.51 5.04 20.27
C ASN A 261 9.87 5.75 20.19
N GLU A 262 10.96 5.10 20.54
CA GLU A 262 12.30 5.69 20.52
C GLU A 262 13.03 5.35 19.23
N THR A 263 13.50 6.39 18.52
CA THR A 263 14.26 6.26 17.28
C THR A 263 15.51 7.10 17.36
N ASN A 264 16.69 6.53 17.12
CA ASN A 264 17.98 7.17 17.26
C ASN A 264 18.80 6.98 15.98
N VAL A 265 19.29 8.06 15.39
CA VAL A 265 20.36 7.99 14.38
C VAL A 265 21.63 7.55 15.09
N ILE A 266 22.21 6.44 14.64
CA ILE A 266 23.41 5.88 15.26
C ILE A 266 24.67 6.08 14.42
N TRP A 267 24.47 6.45 13.14
CA TRP A 267 25.52 6.86 12.21
C TRP A 267 24.92 7.61 11.02
N GLY A 268 25.64 8.62 10.53
CA GLY A 268 25.30 9.38 9.34
C GLY A 268 24.15 10.38 9.56
N GLU A 269 23.34 10.57 8.54
CA GLU A 269 22.30 11.60 8.47
C GLU A 269 20.96 11.11 9.03
N GLU A 270 20.08 12.02 9.41
CA GLU A 270 18.72 11.69 9.86
C GLU A 270 17.83 11.29 8.70
N TYR A 271 18.07 11.84 7.53
CA TYR A 271 17.27 11.65 6.32
C TYR A 271 18.11 11.07 5.18
N ILE A 272 17.44 10.32 4.33
CA ILE A 272 17.85 10.11 2.94
C ILE A 272 16.91 10.90 2.04
N TYR A 273 17.33 11.14 0.81
CA TYR A 273 16.55 11.90 -0.15
C TYR A 273 16.20 11.04 -1.35
N ASP A 274 15.01 11.28 -1.91
CA ASP A 274 14.61 10.69 -3.19
C ASP A 274 13.68 11.66 -3.93
N LEU A 275 13.39 11.37 -5.19
CA LEU A 275 12.53 12.18 -6.03
C LEU A 275 11.33 11.36 -6.53
N ILE A 276 10.16 12.01 -6.58
CA ILE A 276 9.00 11.58 -7.36
C ILE A 276 8.80 12.63 -8.44
N GLY A 277 9.06 12.26 -9.70
CA GLY A 277 9.18 13.25 -10.75
C GLY A 277 10.31 14.26 -10.45
N ASP A 278 9.98 15.55 -10.39
CA ASP A 278 10.89 16.64 -10.08
C ASP A 278 10.77 17.16 -8.62
N VAL A 279 9.96 16.51 -7.79
CA VAL A 279 9.78 16.87 -6.38
C VAL A 279 10.71 16.02 -5.51
N LYS A 280 11.55 16.67 -4.74
CA LYS A 280 12.51 16.04 -3.82
C LYS A 280 11.91 15.89 -2.42
N PHE A 281 12.09 14.73 -1.82
CA PHE A 281 11.60 14.40 -0.48
C PHE A 281 12.72 14.01 0.47
N ALA A 282 12.67 14.53 1.68
CA ALA A 282 13.45 14.04 2.82
C ALA A 282 12.68 12.90 3.48
N ILE A 283 13.34 11.76 3.65
CA ILE A 283 12.74 10.51 4.11
C ILE A 283 13.45 10.06 5.38
N SER A 284 12.76 10.11 6.51
CA SER A 284 13.23 9.58 7.79
C SER A 284 12.91 8.07 7.92
N ALA A 285 13.41 7.45 9.00
CA ALA A 285 13.07 6.07 9.31
C ALA A 285 11.56 5.83 9.46
N ARG A 286 10.82 6.82 9.95
CA ARG A 286 9.38 6.72 10.28
C ARG A 286 8.46 7.34 9.24
N SER A 287 8.97 8.18 8.32
CA SER A 287 8.15 8.83 7.31
C SER A 287 7.38 7.81 6.47
N PHE A 288 6.10 8.08 6.23
CA PHE A 288 5.38 7.36 5.18
C PHE A 288 5.83 7.92 3.82
N TYR A 289 6.47 7.09 3.03
CA TYR A 289 6.87 7.37 1.66
C TYR A 289 6.48 6.16 0.81
N GLN A 290 5.80 6.40 -0.30
CA GLN A 290 5.27 5.36 -1.16
C GLN A 290 6.38 4.40 -1.64
N VAL A 291 6.08 3.10 -1.64
CA VAL A 291 7.10 2.08 -1.92
C VAL A 291 7.37 1.85 -3.40
N ASN A 292 6.54 2.39 -4.28
CA ASN A 292 6.68 2.32 -5.74
C ASN A 292 6.72 3.74 -6.31
N PRO A 293 7.89 4.38 -6.40
CA PRO A 293 8.02 5.78 -6.84
C PRO A 293 7.52 6.03 -8.26
N GLU A 294 7.72 5.07 -9.17
CA GLU A 294 7.26 5.16 -10.55
C GLU A 294 5.74 5.27 -10.63
N GLN A 295 5.02 4.33 -10.03
CA GLN A 295 3.56 4.35 -10.01
C GLN A 295 2.99 5.44 -9.10
N THR A 296 3.73 5.88 -8.11
CA THR A 296 3.34 7.04 -7.30
C THR A 296 3.27 8.30 -8.16
N LYS A 297 4.24 8.49 -9.07
CA LYS A 297 4.18 9.60 -10.02
C LYS A 297 2.95 9.51 -10.92
N VAL A 298 2.64 8.33 -11.45
CA VAL A 298 1.45 8.09 -12.28
C VAL A 298 0.16 8.40 -11.50
N LEU A 299 0.07 7.95 -10.24
CA LEU A 299 -1.06 8.21 -9.36
C LEU A 299 -1.25 9.71 -9.09
N TYR A 300 -0.16 10.42 -8.78
CA TYR A 300 -0.20 11.85 -8.46
C TYR A 300 -0.41 12.72 -9.70
N ASP A 301 0.16 12.36 -10.84
CA ASP A 301 -0.13 13.03 -12.12
C ASP A 301 -1.62 12.92 -12.45
N LYS A 302 -2.26 11.75 -12.18
CA LYS A 302 -3.69 11.57 -12.40
C LYS A 302 -4.52 12.36 -11.39
N ALA A 303 -4.11 12.44 -10.13
CA ALA A 303 -4.77 13.27 -9.14
C ALA A 303 -4.70 14.77 -9.52
N LEU A 304 -3.56 15.21 -10.02
CA LEU A 304 -3.36 16.57 -10.50
C LEU A 304 -4.18 16.89 -11.76
N GLU A 305 -4.25 15.93 -12.71
CA GLU A 305 -5.10 16.03 -13.89
C GLU A 305 -6.58 16.20 -13.48
N TYR A 306 -7.05 15.38 -12.55
CA TYR A 306 -8.43 15.42 -12.07
C TYR A 306 -8.77 16.64 -11.20
N ALA A 307 -7.76 17.28 -10.61
CA ALA A 307 -7.92 18.54 -9.89
C ALA A 307 -8.20 19.72 -10.83
N GLU A 308 -7.80 19.66 -12.12
CA GLU A 308 -8.00 20.66 -13.18
C GLU A 308 -7.63 22.10 -12.75
N LEU A 309 -6.48 22.24 -12.11
CA LEU A 309 -6.01 23.52 -11.57
C LEU A 309 -5.53 24.46 -12.68
N LYS A 310 -5.82 25.76 -12.54
CA LYS A 310 -5.45 26.82 -13.50
C LYS A 310 -4.58 27.92 -12.87
N GLY A 311 -4.19 27.77 -11.61
CA GLY A 311 -3.32 28.70 -10.88
C GLY A 311 -4.06 29.68 -9.96
N GLU A 312 -5.39 29.69 -9.97
CA GLU A 312 -6.20 30.60 -9.16
C GLU A 312 -6.89 29.89 -7.98
N GLU A 313 -6.83 28.54 -7.95
CA GLU A 313 -7.60 27.73 -7.01
C GLU A 313 -6.93 27.65 -5.64
N THR A 314 -7.77 27.68 -4.61
CA THR A 314 -7.42 27.22 -3.27
C THR A 314 -7.76 25.73 -3.16
N VAL A 315 -6.76 24.94 -2.75
CA VAL A 315 -6.88 23.48 -2.60
C VAL A 315 -6.74 23.10 -1.13
N ILE A 316 -7.58 22.20 -0.65
CA ILE A 316 -7.39 21.51 0.62
C ILE A 316 -6.95 20.07 0.32
N ASP A 317 -5.84 19.62 0.93
CA ASP A 317 -5.33 18.27 0.90
C ASP A 317 -5.54 17.63 2.28
N ALA A 318 -6.55 16.78 2.38
CA ALA A 318 -6.86 16.04 3.59
C ALA A 318 -6.02 14.75 3.66
N TYR A 319 -5.46 14.47 4.84
CA TYR A 319 -4.54 13.36 5.08
C TYR A 319 -3.22 13.51 4.33
N CYS A 320 -2.63 14.71 4.35
CA CYS A 320 -1.51 15.08 3.49
C CYS A 320 -0.17 14.35 3.79
N GLY A 321 -0.04 13.64 4.92
CA GLY A 321 1.18 12.96 5.30
C GLY A 321 2.38 13.90 5.33
N ILE A 322 3.47 13.53 4.68
CA ILE A 322 4.68 14.35 4.52
C ILE A 322 4.57 15.37 3.38
N GLY A 323 3.34 15.70 2.95
CA GLY A 323 3.05 16.67 1.91
C GLY A 323 3.21 16.15 0.49
N THR A 324 3.19 14.84 0.26
CA THR A 324 3.50 14.29 -1.06
C THR A 324 2.57 14.82 -2.15
N ILE A 325 1.25 14.66 -2.03
CA ILE A 325 0.29 15.19 -3.02
C ILE A 325 0.23 16.73 -2.95
N SER A 326 0.26 17.31 -1.73
CA SER A 326 0.21 18.76 -1.54
C SER A 326 1.26 19.52 -2.37
N LEU A 327 2.50 18.98 -2.44
CA LEU A 327 3.59 19.65 -3.16
C LEU A 327 3.42 19.56 -4.68
N PHE A 328 2.82 18.51 -5.20
CA PHE A 328 2.42 18.41 -6.61
C PHE A 328 1.31 19.43 -6.93
N LEU A 329 0.28 19.51 -6.09
CA LEU A 329 -0.82 20.47 -6.23
C LEU A 329 -0.34 21.92 -6.15
N ALA A 330 0.57 22.23 -5.23
CA ALA A 330 1.10 23.58 -5.01
C ALA A 330 1.80 24.19 -6.23
N LYS A 331 2.30 23.36 -7.15
CA LYS A 331 2.90 23.83 -8.40
C LYS A 331 1.88 24.44 -9.37
N GLN A 332 0.60 24.08 -9.23
CA GLN A 332 -0.47 24.53 -10.14
C GLN A 332 -1.61 25.24 -9.42
N ALA A 333 -1.60 25.28 -8.09
CA ALA A 333 -2.61 25.96 -7.29
C ALA A 333 -2.13 27.36 -6.86
N LYS A 334 -3.07 28.26 -6.59
CA LYS A 334 -2.79 29.51 -5.90
C LYS A 334 -2.34 29.27 -4.47
N LYS A 335 -3.03 28.39 -3.76
CA LYS A 335 -2.78 28.07 -2.35
C LYS A 335 -3.16 26.63 -2.06
N VAL A 336 -2.38 25.94 -1.24
CA VAL A 336 -2.69 24.61 -0.73
C VAL A 336 -2.69 24.62 0.79
N TYR A 337 -3.73 24.04 1.39
CA TYR A 337 -3.81 23.76 2.83
C TYR A 337 -3.79 22.26 3.05
N GLY A 338 -2.74 21.76 3.71
CA GLY A 338 -2.59 20.36 4.06
C GLY A 338 -2.91 20.10 5.54
N VAL A 339 -3.57 19.01 5.84
CA VAL A 339 -3.83 18.58 7.23
C VAL A 339 -3.46 17.10 7.43
N GLU A 340 -2.78 16.83 8.55
CA GLU A 340 -2.35 15.49 8.93
C GLU A 340 -2.34 15.37 10.47
N ILE A 341 -2.76 14.22 10.98
CA ILE A 341 -2.86 13.97 12.42
C ILE A 341 -1.49 13.79 13.09
N VAL A 342 -0.48 13.33 12.32
CA VAL A 342 0.86 13.02 12.85
C VAL A 342 1.74 14.27 12.82
N PRO A 343 2.13 14.84 13.99
CA PRO A 343 2.91 16.07 14.05
C PRO A 343 4.25 15.97 13.31
N GLU A 344 4.96 14.85 13.41
CA GLU A 344 6.23 14.61 12.76
C GLU A 344 6.10 14.61 11.22
N ALA A 345 4.98 14.13 10.70
CA ALA A 345 4.71 14.16 9.26
C ALA A 345 4.49 15.61 8.77
N ILE A 346 3.87 16.47 9.57
CA ILE A 346 3.72 17.89 9.24
C ILE A 346 5.07 18.63 9.24
N GLU A 347 5.96 18.32 10.18
CA GLU A 347 7.31 18.88 10.16
C GLU A 347 8.08 18.43 8.92
N ASP A 348 7.94 17.16 8.52
CA ASP A 348 8.49 16.66 7.26
C ASP A 348 7.85 17.35 6.03
N ALA A 349 6.52 17.60 6.04
CA ALA A 349 5.82 18.29 4.96
C ALA A 349 6.35 19.73 4.77
N LYS A 350 6.55 20.48 5.86
CA LYS A 350 7.13 21.83 5.84
C LYS A 350 8.56 21.81 5.30
N ARG A 351 9.38 20.86 5.77
CA ARG A 351 10.75 20.66 5.28
C ARG A 351 10.76 20.35 3.78
N ASN A 352 9.87 19.47 3.33
CA ASN A 352 9.76 19.12 1.92
C ASN A 352 9.30 20.31 1.06
N ALA A 353 8.42 21.16 1.56
CA ALA A 353 8.04 22.42 0.90
C ALA A 353 9.25 23.36 0.75
N GLU A 354 10.00 23.58 1.83
CA GLU A 354 11.23 24.40 1.80
C GLU A 354 12.27 23.84 0.84
N LEU A 355 12.49 22.52 0.87
CA LEU A 355 13.44 21.80 0.01
C LEU A 355 13.17 21.99 -1.48
N ASN A 356 11.89 22.21 -1.84
CA ASN A 356 11.46 22.41 -3.22
C ASN A 356 11.13 23.90 -3.54
N GLY A 357 11.38 24.84 -2.62
CA GLY A 357 11.07 26.25 -2.80
C GLY A 357 9.57 26.57 -2.92
N ILE A 358 8.71 25.69 -2.39
CA ILE A 358 7.25 25.84 -2.41
C ILE A 358 6.84 26.71 -1.21
N THR A 359 6.25 27.89 -1.49
CA THR A 359 5.88 28.89 -0.48
C THR A 359 4.37 29.06 -0.34
N ASN A 360 3.59 28.47 -1.23
CA ASN A 360 2.13 28.58 -1.27
C ASN A 360 1.40 27.36 -0.65
N ALA A 361 2.10 26.51 0.10
CA ALA A 361 1.53 25.42 0.87
C ALA A 361 1.63 25.70 2.37
N GLU A 362 0.54 25.52 3.09
CA GLU A 362 0.45 25.63 4.55
C GLU A 362 -0.01 24.31 5.13
N PHE A 363 0.57 23.92 6.27
CA PHE A 363 0.30 22.62 6.88
C PHE A 363 -0.13 22.75 8.33
N ALA A 364 -1.19 22.02 8.71
CA ALA A 364 -1.73 21.97 10.06
C ALA A 364 -1.76 20.56 10.65
N VAL A 365 -1.43 20.45 11.94
CA VAL A 365 -1.54 19.20 12.69
C VAL A 365 -2.96 19.06 13.23
N GLY A 366 -3.59 17.93 12.96
CA GLY A 366 -4.88 17.57 13.53
C GLY A 366 -5.63 16.55 12.70
N GLU A 367 -6.75 16.09 13.22
CA GLU A 367 -7.68 15.24 12.50
C GLU A 367 -8.39 16.03 11.40
N ALA A 368 -8.39 15.53 10.16
CA ALA A 368 -9.01 16.21 9.02
C ALA A 368 -10.48 16.52 9.29
N GLU A 369 -11.20 15.59 9.91
CA GLU A 369 -12.59 15.71 10.32
C GLU A 369 -12.87 16.77 11.40
N THR A 370 -11.82 17.31 12.01
CA THR A 370 -11.90 18.38 13.03
C THR A 370 -11.36 19.70 12.48
N VAL A 371 -10.23 19.65 11.78
CA VAL A 371 -9.53 20.86 11.30
C VAL A 371 -10.24 21.48 10.10
N ILE A 372 -10.69 20.68 9.15
CA ILE A 372 -11.34 21.20 7.92
C ILE A 372 -12.68 21.87 8.22
N PRO A 373 -13.56 21.32 9.07
CA PRO A 373 -14.76 22.04 9.51
C PRO A 373 -14.44 23.39 10.16
N LYS A 374 -13.43 23.43 11.02
CA LYS A 374 -12.97 24.67 11.66
C LYS A 374 -12.48 25.69 10.66
N TRP A 375 -11.69 25.29 9.68
CA TRP A 375 -11.25 26.16 8.58
C TRP A 375 -12.43 26.73 7.82
N TYR A 376 -13.45 25.90 7.56
CA TYR A 376 -14.67 26.35 6.90
C TYR A 376 -15.43 27.41 7.73
N GLU A 377 -15.57 27.19 9.04
CA GLU A 377 -16.16 28.20 9.97
C GLU A 377 -15.34 29.50 10.01
N GLU A 378 -14.03 29.43 9.87
CA GLU A 378 -13.11 30.58 9.80
C GLU A 378 -13.09 31.27 8.43
N GLY A 379 -13.85 30.77 7.46
CA GLY A 379 -13.99 31.34 6.11
C GLY A 379 -12.94 30.83 5.11
N ILE A 380 -12.15 29.81 5.43
CA ILE A 380 -11.26 29.14 4.49
C ILE A 380 -12.10 28.13 3.69
N THR A 381 -12.24 28.38 2.40
CA THR A 381 -12.97 27.50 1.47
C THR A 381 -12.02 26.96 0.41
N ALA A 382 -12.36 25.81 -0.15
CA ALA A 382 -11.60 25.19 -1.24
C ALA A 382 -12.40 25.24 -2.55
N ASP A 383 -11.72 25.54 -3.65
CA ASP A 383 -12.24 25.31 -5.01
C ASP A 383 -12.15 23.82 -5.34
N THR A 384 -11.06 23.19 -4.93
CA THR A 384 -10.79 21.75 -5.08
C THR A 384 -10.39 21.16 -3.73
N LEU A 385 -10.96 20.02 -3.39
CA LEU A 385 -10.58 19.25 -2.20
C LEU A 385 -10.06 17.88 -2.62
N VAL A 386 -8.86 17.55 -2.15
CA VAL A 386 -8.20 16.27 -2.40
C VAL A 386 -8.18 15.46 -1.10
N VAL A 387 -8.53 14.19 -1.17
CA VAL A 387 -8.45 13.27 -0.04
C VAL A 387 -7.65 12.03 -0.41
N ASP A 388 -6.78 11.57 0.51
CA ASP A 388 -6.07 10.28 0.46
C ASP A 388 -6.18 9.59 1.81
N PRO A 389 -7.39 9.13 2.18
CA PRO A 389 -7.65 8.60 3.51
C PRO A 389 -7.01 7.22 3.73
N PRO A 390 -6.85 6.80 5.00
CA PRO A 390 -6.44 5.44 5.32
C PRO A 390 -7.47 4.41 4.83
N ARG A 391 -7.15 3.11 4.90
CA ARG A 391 -7.99 2.01 4.41
C ARG A 391 -9.45 2.02 4.86
N LYS A 392 -9.78 2.68 5.97
CA LYS A 392 -11.15 2.82 6.48
C LYS A 392 -12.01 3.82 5.68
N GLY A 393 -11.40 4.61 4.79
CA GLY A 393 -12.03 5.71 4.07
C GLY A 393 -12.10 7.00 4.89
N CYS A 394 -12.81 8.00 4.38
CA CYS A 394 -13.04 9.26 5.07
C CYS A 394 -13.99 9.08 6.26
N ASP A 395 -13.81 9.93 7.28
CA ASP A 395 -14.78 10.06 8.37
C ASP A 395 -16.07 10.71 7.86
N GLU A 396 -17.20 10.35 8.48
CA GLU A 396 -18.52 10.88 8.10
C GLU A 396 -18.61 12.41 8.31
N ALA A 397 -17.94 12.93 9.34
CA ALA A 397 -17.91 14.37 9.60
C ALA A 397 -17.19 15.13 8.48
N LEU A 398 -16.07 14.57 7.96
CA LEU A 398 -15.37 15.16 6.82
C LEU A 398 -16.24 15.12 5.56
N LEU A 399 -16.90 13.99 5.25
CA LEU A 399 -17.79 13.89 4.09
C LEU A 399 -18.93 14.91 4.15
N ARG A 400 -19.53 15.10 5.33
CA ARG A 400 -20.56 16.16 5.54
C ARG A 400 -19.98 17.55 5.30
N THR A 401 -18.80 17.85 5.82
CA THR A 401 -18.16 19.15 5.59
C THR A 401 -17.87 19.41 4.12
N ILE A 402 -17.46 18.40 3.36
CA ILE A 402 -17.28 18.53 1.90
C ILE A 402 -18.61 18.92 1.23
N VAL A 403 -19.70 18.24 1.59
CA VAL A 403 -21.05 18.53 1.06
C VAL A 403 -21.53 19.95 1.44
N GLU A 404 -21.21 20.43 2.62
CA GLU A 404 -21.58 21.78 3.10
C GLU A 404 -20.70 22.88 2.47
N MET A 405 -19.38 22.66 2.39
CA MET A 405 -18.40 23.60 1.81
C MET A 405 -18.59 23.73 0.30
N LYS A 406 -19.05 22.69 -0.37
CA LYS A 406 -19.30 22.63 -1.81
C LYS A 406 -18.09 23.02 -2.67
N PRO A 407 -16.89 22.45 -2.47
CA PRO A 407 -15.82 22.62 -3.46
C PRO A 407 -16.33 22.18 -4.84
N LYS A 408 -15.93 22.89 -5.89
CA LYS A 408 -16.33 22.58 -7.27
C LYS A 408 -15.93 21.18 -7.68
N ARG A 409 -14.75 20.73 -7.16
CA ARG A 409 -14.16 19.42 -7.41
C ARG A 409 -13.77 18.72 -6.14
N VAL A 410 -13.92 17.40 -6.17
CA VAL A 410 -13.33 16.49 -5.18
C VAL A 410 -12.51 15.46 -5.95
N VAL A 411 -11.24 15.33 -5.59
CA VAL A 411 -10.35 14.27 -6.07
C VAL A 411 -10.14 13.28 -4.94
N TYR A 412 -10.57 12.05 -5.13
CA TYR A 412 -10.47 11.01 -4.11
C TYR A 412 -9.40 9.98 -4.51
N VAL A 413 -8.26 9.99 -3.83
CA VAL A 413 -7.24 8.95 -3.94
C VAL A 413 -7.55 7.86 -2.90
N SER A 414 -7.48 6.59 -3.27
CA SER A 414 -7.87 5.51 -2.38
C SER A 414 -7.07 4.24 -2.59
N CYS A 415 -6.59 3.65 -1.49
CA CYS A 415 -5.99 2.32 -1.46
C CYS A 415 -7.00 1.18 -1.21
N ASN A 416 -8.30 1.49 -1.12
CA ASN A 416 -9.36 0.52 -0.88
C ASN A 416 -10.61 0.84 -1.70
N PRO A 417 -10.84 0.14 -2.84
CA PRO A 417 -11.99 0.40 -3.69
C PRO A 417 -13.35 0.27 -2.99
N GLY A 418 -13.45 -0.59 -1.97
CA GLY A 418 -14.71 -0.79 -1.23
C GLY A 418 -15.11 0.43 -0.41
N THR A 419 -14.16 1.05 0.31
CA THR A 419 -14.43 2.29 1.06
C THR A 419 -14.56 3.48 0.13
N LEU A 420 -13.81 3.53 -0.96
CA LEU A 420 -14.00 4.50 -2.02
C LEU A 420 -15.46 4.49 -2.52
N ALA A 421 -15.95 3.33 -2.92
CA ALA A 421 -17.32 3.19 -3.45
C ALA A 421 -18.38 3.66 -2.45
N ARG A 422 -18.21 3.36 -1.15
CA ARG A 422 -19.08 3.84 -0.06
C ARG A 422 -19.08 5.37 0.03
N ASP A 423 -17.89 5.96 0.05
CA ASP A 423 -17.73 7.40 0.26
C ASP A 423 -18.20 8.21 -0.96
N LEU A 424 -17.93 7.71 -2.18
CA LEU A 424 -18.46 8.31 -3.41
C LEU A 424 -20.00 8.34 -3.39
N ARG A 425 -20.66 7.29 -2.89
CA ARG A 425 -22.13 7.26 -2.77
C ARG A 425 -22.62 8.39 -1.85
N VAL A 426 -21.95 8.59 -0.71
CA VAL A 426 -22.32 9.67 0.23
C VAL A 426 -22.17 11.03 -0.43
N LEU A 427 -21.10 11.26 -1.19
CA LEU A 427 -20.88 12.52 -1.90
C LEU A 427 -21.89 12.72 -3.05
N GLU A 428 -22.25 11.66 -3.79
CA GLU A 428 -23.29 11.74 -4.83
C GLU A 428 -24.67 12.09 -4.27
N ASP A 429 -25.02 11.50 -3.13
CA ASP A 429 -26.24 11.86 -2.39
C ASP A 429 -26.18 13.30 -1.88
N GLY A 430 -24.97 13.82 -1.63
CA GLY A 430 -24.70 15.20 -1.24
C GLY A 430 -24.63 16.20 -2.38
N GLY A 431 -24.93 15.80 -3.63
CA GLY A 431 -25.01 16.72 -4.77
C GLY A 431 -23.82 16.72 -5.71
N TYR A 432 -22.89 15.75 -5.56
CA TYR A 432 -21.80 15.54 -6.51
C TYR A 432 -22.16 14.51 -7.58
N ALA A 433 -21.42 14.54 -8.69
CA ALA A 433 -21.40 13.48 -9.69
C ALA A 433 -19.99 12.88 -9.76
N THR A 434 -19.89 11.57 -9.71
CA THR A 434 -18.66 10.85 -10.05
C THR A 434 -18.53 10.84 -11.56
N LEU A 435 -17.44 11.40 -12.10
CA LEU A 435 -17.21 11.48 -13.54
C LEU A 435 -16.32 10.34 -14.04
N GLU A 436 -15.17 10.21 -13.43
CA GLU A 436 -14.14 9.25 -13.83
C GLU A 436 -13.52 8.57 -12.63
N VAL A 437 -13.13 7.31 -12.82
CA VAL A 437 -12.34 6.55 -11.86
C VAL A 437 -11.19 5.89 -12.60
N GLN A 438 -9.97 6.20 -12.18
CA GLN A 438 -8.73 5.64 -12.72
C GLN A 438 -8.13 4.65 -11.72
N PRO A 439 -8.18 3.35 -12.00
CA PRO A 439 -7.38 2.37 -11.25
C PRO A 439 -5.89 2.49 -11.61
N VAL A 440 -5.03 2.34 -10.61
CA VAL A 440 -3.57 2.36 -10.78
C VAL A 440 -2.96 1.15 -10.06
N ASP A 441 -2.11 0.41 -10.75
CA ASP A 441 -1.42 -0.72 -10.17
C ASP A 441 -0.15 -0.30 -9.42
N MET A 442 -0.33 0.20 -8.20
CA MET A 442 0.76 0.56 -7.30
C MET A 442 1.55 -0.64 -6.78
N PHE A 443 0.93 -1.82 -6.78
CA PHE A 443 1.47 -3.04 -6.19
C PHE A 443 1.31 -4.24 -7.13
N PRO A 444 2.07 -4.28 -8.25
CA PRO A 444 2.09 -5.42 -9.16
C PRO A 444 2.25 -6.75 -8.41
N HIS A 445 1.63 -7.80 -8.94
CA HIS A 445 1.62 -9.16 -8.38
C HIS A 445 0.87 -9.35 -7.06
N THR A 446 0.26 -8.29 -6.54
CA THR A 446 -0.64 -8.34 -5.38
C THR A 446 -2.09 -8.05 -5.79
N ASN A 447 -3.03 -8.39 -4.93
CA ASN A 447 -4.46 -8.11 -5.13
C ASN A 447 -4.86 -6.65 -4.82
N HIS A 448 -3.92 -5.81 -4.43
CA HIS A 448 -4.17 -4.40 -4.13
C HIS A 448 -4.28 -3.57 -5.41
N VAL A 449 -5.18 -2.60 -5.40
CA VAL A 449 -5.34 -1.58 -6.44
C VAL A 449 -5.59 -0.23 -5.79
N GLU A 450 -4.89 0.79 -6.28
CA GLU A 450 -5.15 2.18 -5.95
C GLU A 450 -6.12 2.76 -6.99
N CYS A 451 -6.88 3.78 -6.59
CA CYS A 451 -7.80 4.48 -7.46
C CYS A 451 -7.68 5.99 -7.28
N VAL A 452 -7.87 6.73 -8.36
CA VAL A 452 -8.17 8.16 -8.31
C VAL A 452 -9.56 8.36 -8.89
N ALA A 453 -10.46 8.97 -8.13
CA ALA A 453 -11.80 9.33 -8.60
C ALA A 453 -11.93 10.85 -8.74
N GLN A 454 -12.52 11.30 -9.85
CA GLN A 454 -12.88 12.68 -10.08
C GLN A 454 -14.38 12.86 -9.81
N MET A 455 -14.70 13.79 -8.95
CA MET A 455 -16.08 14.23 -8.72
C MET A 455 -16.24 15.73 -8.99
N SER A 456 -17.38 16.12 -9.52
CA SER A 456 -17.75 17.51 -9.72
C SER A 456 -19.10 17.79 -9.06
N LEU A 457 -19.27 19.00 -8.54
CA LEU A 457 -20.58 19.47 -8.08
C LEU A 457 -21.54 19.45 -9.28
N LYS A 458 -22.76 18.93 -9.12
CA LYS A 458 -23.72 18.72 -10.24
C LYS A 458 -24.05 20.02 -10.97
N GLU A 459 -24.14 21.14 -10.27
CA GLU A 459 -24.38 22.46 -10.86
C GLU A 459 -23.25 22.89 -11.82
N GLU A 460 -22.02 22.44 -11.60
CA GLU A 460 -20.84 22.72 -12.44
C GLU A 460 -20.66 21.67 -13.56
N ALA A 461 -21.17 20.44 -13.37
CA ALA A 461 -21.06 19.35 -14.33
C ALA A 461 -22.12 19.41 -15.45
N GLY A 462 -23.07 20.34 -15.39
CA GLY A 462 -24.11 20.50 -16.41
C GLY A 462 -25.21 19.43 -16.38
N PHE A 463 -25.40 18.76 -15.23
CA PHE A 463 -26.50 17.81 -14.98
C PHE A 463 -27.74 18.47 -14.42
#